data_1e48224175f5c04ed83e9eb3901a6e00
#
_entry.id   1e48224175f5c04ed83e9eb3901a6e00
#
_cell.length_a   1.000
_cell.length_b   1.000
_cell.length_c   1.000
_cell.angle_alpha   90.00
_cell.angle_beta   90.00
_cell.angle_gamma   90.00
#
_symmetry.space_group_name_H-M   'P 1'
#
loop_
_entity.id
_entity.type
_entity.pdbx_description
1 polymer ?
#
loop_
_entity_poly.entity_id
_entity_poly.type
_entity_poly.pdbx_seq_one_letter_code
_entity_poly.pdbx_strand_id
1 'polypeptide(L)'
;MKVEALVFDMDGLLLDSERVVQRSWNYAGEKLGYRRIGEHIYHTLGFNVVRREAYFKSVYGEDFPMDKFNELTREKYYGICDKEGIGVKEGARELLIYAKEHGYKVGLATSSREIHAKASLEKVGLWKYFDGGVFGDSVKHAKPNPEIYLKACEAIGTEPVHSIALEDAPAGIRSASAAGMIPVMIPDLAQPDEEVRGLCRYVYPTLLDVIKMLDCENAEAGR
;
A
#
# COMPACT_ATOMS: atom_id res chain seq x y z
N MET A 1 -7.88 24.28 3.25
CA MET A 1 -7.42 23.80 1.91
C MET A 1 -8.42 22.73 1.49
N LYS A 2 -8.98 22.79 0.30
CA LYS A 2 -10.02 21.85 -0.12
C LYS A 2 -9.38 20.56 -0.60
N VAL A 3 -9.68 19.45 0.07
CA VAL A 3 -9.33 18.09 -0.36
C VAL A 3 -10.30 17.66 -1.46
N GLU A 4 -9.78 17.14 -2.58
CA GLU A 4 -10.58 16.69 -3.73
C GLU A 4 -10.44 15.20 -3.99
N ALA A 5 -9.36 14.57 -3.50
CA ALA A 5 -9.07 13.17 -3.77
C ALA A 5 -8.43 12.46 -2.58
N LEU A 6 -8.69 11.14 -2.51
CA LEU A 6 -8.02 10.20 -1.64
C LEU A 6 -7.28 9.19 -2.52
N VAL A 7 -5.97 9.05 -2.32
CA VAL A 7 -5.14 8.08 -3.04
C VAL A 7 -4.62 7.06 -2.04
N PHE A 8 -4.97 5.82 -2.25
CA PHE A 8 -4.71 4.70 -1.34
C PHE A 8 -3.51 3.86 -1.80
N ASP A 9 -2.66 3.48 -0.87
CA ASP A 9 -1.90 2.25 -1.04
C ASP A 9 -2.82 1.03 -0.90
N MET A 10 -2.32 -0.17 -1.15
CA MET A 10 -3.10 -1.41 -1.10
C MET A 10 -2.65 -2.34 0.02
N ASP A 11 -1.39 -2.77 -0.05
CA ASP A 11 -0.83 -3.84 0.78
C ASP A 11 -0.51 -3.33 2.18
N GLY A 12 -1.14 -3.90 3.22
CA GLY A 12 -1.02 -3.39 4.59
C GLY A 12 -2.03 -2.28 4.95
N LEU A 13 -2.55 -1.54 3.96
CA LEU A 13 -3.52 -0.45 4.18
C LEU A 13 -4.97 -0.87 3.92
N LEU A 14 -5.27 -1.38 2.73
CA LEU A 14 -6.62 -1.84 2.35
C LEU A 14 -6.80 -3.33 2.62
N LEU A 15 -5.73 -4.09 2.42
CA LEU A 15 -5.69 -5.55 2.54
C LEU A 15 -4.68 -5.96 3.61
N ASP A 16 -5.03 -6.95 4.44
CA ASP A 16 -4.11 -7.60 5.39
C ASP A 16 -3.22 -8.62 4.66
N SER A 17 -2.55 -8.15 3.61
CA SER A 17 -1.75 -8.97 2.70
C SER A 17 -0.35 -9.24 3.23
N GLU A 18 0.23 -8.34 4.01
CA GLU A 18 1.61 -8.45 4.49
C GLU A 18 1.84 -9.69 5.37
N ARG A 19 0.85 -10.04 6.22
CA ARG A 19 0.93 -11.28 7.02
C ARG A 19 0.82 -12.54 6.16
N VAL A 20 0.07 -12.49 5.07
CA VAL A 20 0.01 -13.59 4.10
C VAL A 20 1.33 -13.73 3.37
N VAL A 21 1.95 -12.62 2.96
CA VAL A 21 3.31 -12.61 2.36
C VAL A 21 4.34 -13.18 3.33
N GLN A 22 4.35 -12.76 4.59
CA GLN A 22 5.26 -13.27 5.62
C GLN A 22 5.17 -14.79 5.78
N ARG A 23 3.94 -15.33 5.88
CA ARG A 23 3.68 -16.77 5.96
C ARG A 23 4.17 -17.50 4.70
N SER A 24 3.99 -16.89 3.55
CA SER A 24 4.40 -17.46 2.26
C SER A 24 5.92 -17.48 2.11
N TRP A 25 6.61 -16.43 2.58
CA TRP A 25 8.08 -16.39 2.61
C TRP A 25 8.66 -17.43 3.56
N ASN A 26 8.09 -17.59 4.76
CA ASN A 26 8.53 -18.65 5.68
C ASN A 26 8.42 -20.03 5.04
N TYR A 27 7.29 -20.33 4.38
CA TYR A 27 7.11 -21.58 3.64
C TYR A 27 8.17 -21.76 2.52
N ALA A 28 8.37 -20.74 1.69
CA ALA A 28 9.36 -20.81 0.61
C ALA A 28 10.78 -20.98 1.16
N GLY A 29 11.11 -20.23 2.23
CA GLY A 29 12.39 -20.33 2.91
C GLY A 29 12.67 -21.73 3.47
N GLU A 30 11.72 -22.31 4.17
CA GLU A 30 11.85 -23.68 4.70
C GLU A 30 12.14 -24.71 3.59
N LYS A 31 11.47 -24.58 2.43
CA LYS A 31 11.70 -25.44 1.25
C LYS A 31 13.09 -25.27 0.64
N LEU A 32 13.67 -24.09 0.78
CA LEU A 32 14.99 -23.74 0.23
C LEU A 32 16.13 -23.80 1.26
N GLY A 33 15.82 -24.19 2.52
CA GLY A 33 16.80 -24.28 3.59
C GLY A 33 17.12 -22.99 4.34
N TYR A 34 16.31 -21.93 4.12
CA TYR A 34 16.43 -20.65 4.82
C TYR A 34 15.43 -20.57 5.97
N ARG A 35 15.88 -20.33 7.20
CA ARG A 35 15.04 -20.19 8.36
C ARG A 35 14.62 -18.75 8.57
N ARG A 36 13.36 -18.52 9.01
CA ARG A 36 12.84 -17.22 9.43
C ARG A 36 12.90 -16.12 8.36
N ILE A 37 12.93 -16.50 7.08
CA ILE A 37 13.05 -15.54 5.98
C ILE A 37 11.84 -14.57 5.91
N GLY A 38 10.69 -14.96 6.44
CA GLY A 38 9.52 -14.08 6.57
C GLY A 38 9.74 -12.85 7.46
N GLU A 39 10.76 -12.86 8.34
CA GLU A 39 11.07 -11.68 9.16
C GLU A 39 11.62 -10.50 8.34
N HIS A 40 12.14 -10.77 7.14
CA HIS A 40 12.56 -9.72 6.22
C HIS A 40 11.40 -8.85 5.70
N ILE A 41 10.15 -9.23 5.97
CA ILE A 41 8.99 -8.40 5.64
C ILE A 41 9.13 -7.00 6.24
N TYR A 42 9.59 -6.89 7.50
CA TYR A 42 9.76 -5.62 8.21
C TYR A 42 10.78 -4.68 7.57
N HIS A 43 11.68 -5.20 6.73
CA HIS A 43 12.70 -4.43 6.02
C HIS A 43 12.31 -4.09 4.57
N THR A 44 11.23 -4.67 4.07
CA THR A 44 10.87 -4.62 2.66
C THR A 44 9.46 -4.08 2.39
N LEU A 45 8.81 -3.53 3.43
CA LEU A 45 7.49 -2.90 3.31
C LEU A 45 7.51 -1.78 2.27
N GLY A 46 6.53 -1.79 1.37
CA GLY A 46 6.44 -0.84 0.27
C GLY A 46 7.42 -1.07 -0.90
N PHE A 47 8.26 -2.13 -0.85
CA PHE A 47 9.17 -2.45 -1.95
C PHE A 47 8.43 -3.07 -3.13
N ASN A 48 8.80 -2.65 -4.33
CA ASN A 48 8.43 -3.39 -5.53
C ASN A 48 9.31 -4.66 -5.69
N VAL A 49 8.98 -5.48 -6.70
CA VAL A 49 9.68 -6.77 -6.95
C VAL A 49 11.18 -6.59 -7.14
N VAL A 50 11.60 -5.58 -7.91
CA VAL A 50 13.02 -5.34 -8.23
C VAL A 50 13.82 -4.96 -6.97
N ARG A 51 13.29 -4.05 -6.16
CA ARG A 51 13.95 -3.61 -4.93
C ARG A 51 14.01 -4.73 -3.90
N ARG A 52 12.97 -5.55 -3.81
CA ARG A 52 12.93 -6.72 -2.93
C ARG A 52 13.96 -7.77 -3.33
N GLU A 53 14.10 -8.05 -4.64
CA GLU A 53 15.12 -8.96 -5.14
C GLU A 53 16.53 -8.50 -4.80
N ALA A 54 16.85 -7.22 -5.06
CA ALA A 54 18.14 -6.64 -4.70
C ALA A 54 18.42 -6.75 -3.19
N TYR A 55 17.40 -6.55 -2.35
CA TYR A 55 17.52 -6.72 -0.91
C TYR A 55 17.86 -8.17 -0.53
N PHE A 56 17.13 -9.18 -1.05
CA PHE A 56 17.43 -10.58 -0.73
C PHE A 56 18.82 -11.01 -1.21
N LYS A 57 19.25 -10.59 -2.38
CA LYS A 57 20.60 -10.83 -2.88
C LYS A 57 21.66 -10.18 -1.99
N SER A 58 21.43 -8.98 -1.48
CA SER A 58 22.35 -8.32 -0.56
C SER A 58 22.48 -9.04 0.78
N VAL A 59 21.43 -9.73 1.25
CA VAL A 59 21.41 -10.46 2.53
C VAL A 59 21.96 -11.88 2.40
N TYR A 60 21.56 -12.59 1.33
CA TYR A 60 21.86 -14.02 1.16
C TYR A 60 22.90 -14.33 0.09
N GLY A 61 23.37 -13.32 -0.65
CA GLY A 61 24.32 -13.47 -1.76
C GLY A 61 23.64 -13.50 -3.13
N GLU A 62 24.44 -13.25 -4.18
CA GLU A 62 23.97 -13.21 -5.57
C GLU A 62 23.36 -14.55 -6.05
N ASP A 63 23.80 -15.67 -5.46
CA ASP A 63 23.31 -17.01 -5.77
C ASP A 63 21.98 -17.36 -5.10
N PHE A 64 21.34 -16.40 -4.37
CA PHE A 64 20.04 -16.64 -3.78
C PHE A 64 19.01 -17.02 -4.85
N PRO A 65 18.29 -18.16 -4.71
CA PRO A 65 17.44 -18.72 -5.76
C PRO A 65 16.12 -17.97 -5.89
N MET A 66 16.17 -16.69 -6.32
CA MET A 66 15.03 -15.78 -6.38
C MET A 66 13.86 -16.33 -7.19
N ASP A 67 14.11 -16.94 -8.34
CA ASP A 67 13.04 -17.47 -9.19
C ASP A 67 12.24 -18.55 -8.46
N LYS A 68 12.96 -19.48 -7.82
CA LYS A 68 12.31 -20.57 -7.06
C LYS A 68 11.65 -20.06 -5.79
N PHE A 69 12.27 -19.08 -5.12
CA PHE A 69 11.68 -18.42 -3.97
C PHE A 69 10.35 -17.71 -4.35
N ASN A 70 10.35 -16.98 -5.46
CA ASN A 70 9.16 -16.30 -5.97
C ASN A 70 8.06 -17.28 -6.40
N GLU A 71 8.42 -18.40 -7.02
CA GLU A 71 7.48 -19.46 -7.41
C GLU A 71 6.77 -20.06 -6.18
N LEU A 72 7.54 -20.51 -5.19
CA LEU A 72 7.03 -21.10 -3.94
C LEU A 72 6.22 -20.10 -3.12
N THR A 73 6.67 -18.85 -3.06
CA THR A 73 5.94 -17.75 -2.41
C THR A 73 4.58 -17.55 -3.04
N ARG A 74 4.53 -17.47 -4.37
CA ARG A 74 3.30 -17.26 -5.12
C ARG A 74 2.31 -18.40 -4.94
N GLU A 75 2.78 -19.64 -5.06
CA GLU A 75 1.96 -20.83 -4.83
C GLU A 75 1.33 -20.81 -3.44
N LYS A 76 2.15 -20.54 -2.41
CA LYS A 76 1.67 -20.50 -1.03
C LYS A 76 0.72 -19.35 -0.77
N TYR A 77 1.03 -18.16 -1.30
CA TYR A 77 0.19 -16.96 -1.16
C TYR A 77 -1.22 -17.20 -1.70
N TYR A 78 -1.32 -17.66 -2.95
CA TYR A 78 -2.63 -17.94 -3.54
C TYR A 78 -3.35 -19.10 -2.83
N GLY A 79 -2.62 -20.15 -2.42
CA GLY A 79 -3.19 -21.24 -1.64
C GLY A 79 -3.77 -20.80 -0.29
N ILE A 80 -3.18 -19.79 0.36
CA ILE A 80 -3.75 -19.17 1.57
C ILE A 80 -4.99 -18.34 1.20
N CYS A 81 -4.86 -17.44 0.21
CA CYS A 81 -5.95 -16.57 -0.21
C CYS A 81 -7.19 -17.34 -0.73
N ASP A 82 -7.00 -18.53 -1.30
CA ASP A 82 -8.12 -19.35 -1.77
C ASP A 82 -8.83 -20.09 -0.63
N LYS A 83 -8.08 -20.49 0.41
CA LYS A 83 -8.64 -21.21 1.55
C LYS A 83 -9.21 -20.32 2.64
N GLU A 84 -8.49 -19.26 2.97
CA GLU A 84 -8.75 -18.40 4.12
C GLU A 84 -9.34 -17.03 3.71
N GLY A 85 -9.23 -16.66 2.43
CA GLY A 85 -9.49 -15.31 1.94
C GLY A 85 -8.33 -14.38 2.24
N ILE A 86 -8.42 -13.14 1.76
CA ILE A 86 -7.56 -12.04 2.17
C ILE A 86 -8.38 -11.07 3.02
N GLY A 87 -7.88 -10.69 4.18
CA GLY A 87 -8.54 -9.77 5.09
C GLY A 87 -8.61 -8.36 4.49
N VAL A 88 -9.76 -7.70 4.69
CA VAL A 88 -9.91 -6.27 4.43
C VAL A 88 -9.63 -5.52 5.73
N LYS A 89 -8.79 -4.50 5.67
CA LYS A 89 -8.42 -3.70 6.86
C LYS A 89 -9.61 -2.92 7.38
N GLU A 90 -9.62 -2.69 8.69
CA GLU A 90 -10.69 -1.96 9.38
C GLU A 90 -10.87 -0.54 8.81
N GLY A 91 -12.10 -0.22 8.42
CA GLY A 91 -12.46 1.07 7.84
C GLY A 91 -12.15 1.22 6.35
N ALA A 92 -11.51 0.24 5.69
CA ALA A 92 -11.15 0.36 4.28
C ALA A 92 -12.39 0.46 3.38
N ARG A 93 -13.38 -0.38 3.59
CA ARG A 93 -14.62 -0.36 2.82
C ARG A 93 -15.44 0.89 3.14
N GLU A 94 -15.55 1.21 4.41
CA GLU A 94 -16.30 2.36 4.92
C GLU A 94 -15.75 3.67 4.36
N LEU A 95 -14.42 3.85 4.37
CA LEU A 95 -13.79 5.05 3.83
C LEU A 95 -13.94 5.16 2.31
N LEU A 96 -13.85 4.05 1.57
CA LEU A 96 -14.08 4.05 0.12
C LEU A 96 -15.52 4.42 -0.23
N ILE A 97 -16.52 3.91 0.52
CA ILE A 97 -17.92 4.28 0.37
C ILE A 97 -18.10 5.76 0.69
N TYR A 98 -17.60 6.19 1.85
CA TYR A 98 -17.65 7.59 2.27
C TYR A 98 -17.09 8.54 1.20
N ALA A 99 -15.92 8.20 0.65
CA ALA A 99 -15.27 9.01 -0.39
C ALA A 99 -16.16 9.18 -1.62
N LYS A 100 -16.80 8.10 -2.09
CA LYS A 100 -17.71 8.18 -3.24
C LYS A 100 -19.00 8.96 -2.94
N GLU A 101 -19.57 8.79 -1.77
CA GLU A 101 -20.79 9.50 -1.34
C GLU A 101 -20.56 11.01 -1.18
N HIS A 102 -19.33 11.42 -0.81
CA HIS A 102 -18.95 12.82 -0.65
C HIS A 102 -18.27 13.44 -1.87
N GLY A 103 -18.22 12.70 -2.99
CA GLY A 103 -17.72 13.23 -4.26
C GLY A 103 -16.20 13.33 -4.37
N TYR A 104 -15.45 12.68 -3.47
CA TYR A 104 -13.99 12.57 -3.61
C TYR A 104 -13.62 11.66 -4.79
N LYS A 105 -12.58 12.04 -5.52
CA LYS A 105 -11.92 11.13 -6.45
C LYS A 105 -11.12 10.10 -5.66
N VAL A 106 -11.11 8.86 -6.13
CA VAL A 106 -10.46 7.74 -5.44
C VAL A 106 -9.41 7.12 -6.35
N GLY A 107 -8.14 7.24 -5.96
CA GLY A 107 -7.01 6.68 -6.69
C GLY A 107 -6.34 5.54 -5.94
N LEU A 108 -5.69 4.65 -6.69
CA LEU A 108 -4.82 3.59 -6.17
C LEU A 108 -3.37 3.88 -6.55
N ALA A 109 -2.43 3.71 -5.61
CA ALA A 109 -0.99 3.83 -5.83
C ALA A 109 -0.25 2.69 -5.13
N THR A 110 -0.16 1.52 -5.76
CA THR A 110 0.41 0.30 -5.16
C THR A 110 1.72 -0.13 -5.81
N SER A 111 2.67 -0.64 -5.02
CA SER A 111 3.88 -1.29 -5.50
C SER A 111 3.63 -2.68 -6.12
N SER A 112 2.44 -3.23 -5.96
CA SER A 112 2.02 -4.49 -6.55
C SER A 112 1.80 -4.37 -8.05
N ARG A 113 1.95 -5.49 -8.80
CA ARG A 113 1.65 -5.54 -10.23
C ARG A 113 0.16 -5.39 -10.48
N GLU A 114 -0.20 -4.78 -11.61
CA GLU A 114 -1.59 -4.50 -11.99
C GLU A 114 -2.49 -5.73 -11.91
N ILE A 115 -2.06 -6.85 -12.53
CA ILE A 115 -2.84 -8.08 -12.56
C ILE A 115 -3.13 -8.63 -11.15
N HIS A 116 -2.17 -8.52 -10.24
CA HIS A 116 -2.32 -8.97 -8.86
C HIS A 116 -3.23 -8.02 -8.05
N ALA A 117 -2.98 -6.72 -8.16
CA ALA A 117 -3.73 -5.71 -7.41
C ALA A 117 -5.21 -5.72 -7.79
N LYS A 118 -5.52 -5.71 -9.09
CA LYS A 118 -6.91 -5.76 -9.56
C LYS A 118 -7.61 -7.04 -9.10
N ALA A 119 -6.99 -8.21 -9.31
CA ALA A 119 -7.58 -9.48 -8.89
C ALA A 119 -7.86 -9.54 -7.38
N SER A 120 -6.95 -9.03 -6.55
CA SER A 120 -7.11 -8.99 -5.10
C SER A 120 -8.25 -8.07 -4.67
N LEU A 121 -8.31 -6.84 -5.22
CA LEU A 121 -9.35 -5.87 -4.90
C LEU A 121 -10.72 -6.26 -5.45
N GLU A 122 -10.78 -6.91 -6.63
CA GLU A 122 -12.03 -7.46 -7.19
C GLU A 122 -12.57 -8.60 -6.32
N LYS A 123 -11.70 -9.51 -5.87
CA LYS A 123 -12.09 -10.66 -5.01
C LYS A 123 -12.76 -10.20 -3.71
N VAL A 124 -12.34 -9.07 -3.15
CA VAL A 124 -12.95 -8.48 -1.93
C VAL A 124 -14.00 -7.42 -2.23
N GLY A 125 -14.27 -7.12 -3.51
CA GLY A 125 -15.30 -6.17 -3.96
C GLY A 125 -14.97 -4.70 -3.67
N LEU A 126 -13.67 -4.34 -3.66
CA LEU A 126 -13.20 -2.96 -3.45
C LEU A 126 -12.84 -2.25 -4.76
N TRP A 127 -12.43 -2.97 -5.81
CA TRP A 127 -11.98 -2.35 -7.06
C TRP A 127 -12.97 -1.36 -7.67
N LYS A 128 -14.26 -1.63 -7.54
CA LYS A 128 -15.35 -0.81 -8.08
C LYS A 128 -15.42 0.64 -7.55
N TYR A 129 -14.71 0.96 -6.47
CA TYR A 129 -14.70 2.31 -5.89
C TYR A 129 -13.61 3.21 -6.48
N PHE A 130 -12.64 2.65 -7.19
CA PHE A 130 -11.51 3.38 -7.74
C PHE A 130 -11.84 4.04 -9.08
N ASP A 131 -11.47 5.32 -9.23
CA ASP A 131 -11.57 6.07 -10.48
C ASP A 131 -10.36 5.83 -11.39
N GLY A 132 -9.23 5.40 -10.80
CA GLY A 132 -8.00 5.05 -11.51
C GLY A 132 -6.97 4.44 -10.58
N GLY A 133 -5.90 3.89 -11.17
CA GLY A 133 -4.83 3.28 -10.39
C GLY A 133 -3.50 3.24 -11.12
N VAL A 134 -2.42 3.30 -10.34
CA VAL A 134 -1.03 3.15 -10.80
C VAL A 134 -0.38 2.01 -10.02
N PHE A 135 0.35 1.18 -10.74
CA PHE A 135 0.86 -0.11 -10.27
C PHE A 135 2.39 -0.15 -10.34
N GLY A 136 3.00 -1.03 -9.57
CA GLY A 136 4.45 -1.14 -9.49
C GLY A 136 5.16 -1.49 -10.79
N ASP A 137 4.46 -2.11 -11.75
CA ASP A 137 4.97 -2.44 -13.09
C ASP A 137 4.73 -1.32 -14.12
N SER A 138 4.04 -0.24 -13.77
CA SER A 138 3.82 0.93 -14.62
C SER A 138 4.71 2.14 -14.30
N VAL A 139 5.58 2.02 -13.31
CA VAL A 139 6.52 3.08 -12.90
C VAL A 139 7.97 2.65 -13.09
N LYS A 140 8.84 3.64 -13.36
CA LYS A 140 10.29 3.42 -13.48
C LYS A 140 10.98 3.37 -12.12
N HIS A 141 10.51 4.20 -11.20
CA HIS A 141 11.10 4.36 -9.88
C HIS A 141 10.09 4.00 -8.79
N ALA A 142 10.46 3.02 -7.96
CA ALA A 142 9.65 2.58 -6.83
C ALA A 142 9.64 3.60 -5.68
N LYS A 143 8.64 3.52 -4.78
CA LYS A 143 8.66 4.22 -3.48
C LYS A 143 10.03 4.04 -2.80
N PRO A 144 10.64 5.11 -2.28
CA PRO A 144 10.09 6.41 -1.93
C PRO A 144 10.11 7.46 -3.04
N ASN A 145 10.41 7.12 -4.30
CA ASN A 145 10.30 8.06 -5.41
C ASN A 145 8.83 8.50 -5.58
N PRO A 146 8.55 9.79 -5.86
CA PRO A 146 7.17 10.30 -5.95
C PRO A 146 6.40 9.85 -7.20
N GLU A 147 7.06 9.20 -8.17
CA GLU A 147 6.49 8.90 -9.49
C GLU A 147 5.12 8.23 -9.42
N ILE A 148 4.94 7.26 -8.53
CA ILE A 148 3.69 6.49 -8.44
C ILE A 148 2.51 7.37 -7.99
N TYR A 149 2.73 8.28 -7.05
CA TYR A 149 1.70 9.16 -6.54
C TYR A 149 1.38 10.31 -7.50
N LEU A 150 2.40 10.87 -8.17
CA LEU A 150 2.19 11.86 -9.22
C LEU A 150 1.34 11.30 -10.36
N LYS A 151 1.67 10.10 -10.83
CA LYS A 151 0.89 9.40 -11.87
C LYS A 151 -0.52 9.03 -11.38
N ALA A 152 -0.69 8.65 -10.10
CA ALA A 152 -2.00 8.34 -9.55
C ALA A 152 -2.92 9.57 -9.52
N CYS A 153 -2.38 10.74 -9.14
CA CYS A 153 -3.11 12.00 -9.21
C CYS A 153 -3.48 12.35 -10.65
N GLU A 154 -2.55 12.19 -11.60
CA GLU A 154 -2.81 12.39 -13.04
C GLU A 154 -3.91 11.46 -13.55
N ALA A 155 -3.86 10.16 -13.21
CA ALA A 155 -4.82 9.15 -13.65
C ALA A 155 -6.26 9.42 -13.20
N ILE A 156 -6.44 10.11 -12.06
CA ILE A 156 -7.77 10.50 -11.56
C ILE A 156 -8.09 11.98 -11.81
N GLY A 157 -7.20 12.71 -12.47
CA GLY A 157 -7.38 14.12 -12.83
C GLY A 157 -7.48 15.04 -11.63
N THR A 158 -6.53 14.97 -10.69
CA THR A 158 -6.41 15.83 -9.51
C THR A 158 -4.97 16.33 -9.35
N GLU A 159 -4.80 17.37 -8.56
CA GLU A 159 -3.47 17.86 -8.20
C GLU A 159 -3.00 17.26 -6.87
N PRO A 160 -1.69 16.95 -6.73
CA PRO A 160 -1.16 16.38 -5.49
C PRO A 160 -1.49 17.20 -4.24
N VAL A 161 -1.42 18.53 -4.32
CA VAL A 161 -1.67 19.45 -3.19
C VAL A 161 -3.11 19.41 -2.68
N HIS A 162 -4.05 18.92 -3.50
CA HIS A 162 -5.46 18.72 -3.15
C HIS A 162 -5.82 17.26 -2.86
N SER A 163 -4.81 16.42 -2.69
CA SER A 163 -4.98 14.98 -2.54
C SER A 163 -4.35 14.47 -1.24
N ILE A 164 -5.10 13.67 -0.49
CA ILE A 164 -4.59 12.91 0.64
C ILE A 164 -4.03 11.61 0.12
N ALA A 165 -2.81 11.26 0.55
CA ALA A 165 -2.23 9.94 0.36
C ALA A 165 -2.38 9.14 1.66
N LEU A 166 -2.98 7.96 1.56
CA LEU A 166 -3.19 7.03 2.67
C LEU A 166 -2.21 5.87 2.54
N GLU A 167 -1.43 5.63 3.58
CA GLU A 167 -0.28 4.71 3.58
C GLU A 167 -0.06 4.02 4.92
N ASP A 168 0.49 2.81 4.89
CA ASP A 168 0.89 2.06 6.08
C ASP A 168 2.41 2.01 6.30
N ALA A 169 3.20 2.31 5.25
CA ALA A 169 4.64 2.11 5.21
C ALA A 169 5.44 3.41 5.09
N PRO A 170 6.62 3.51 5.78
CA PRO A 170 7.49 4.69 5.72
C PRO A 170 7.92 5.09 4.31
N ALA A 171 8.20 4.12 3.43
CA ALA A 171 8.61 4.40 2.05
C ALA A 171 7.49 5.09 1.24
N GLY A 172 6.23 4.72 1.49
CA GLY A 172 5.10 5.33 0.86
C GLY A 172 4.82 6.74 1.37
N ILE A 173 4.93 6.98 2.66
CA ILE A 173 4.82 8.34 3.25
C ILE A 173 5.87 9.29 2.64
N ARG A 174 7.13 8.84 2.54
CA ARG A 174 8.18 9.64 1.87
C ARG A 174 7.84 9.92 0.40
N SER A 175 7.31 8.92 -0.31
CA SER A 175 6.88 9.05 -1.71
C SER A 175 5.75 10.06 -1.87
N ALA A 176 4.72 9.98 -1.04
CA ALA A 176 3.57 10.89 -1.04
C ALA A 176 3.97 12.33 -0.68
N SER A 177 4.81 12.50 0.34
CA SER A 177 5.35 13.80 0.73
C SER A 177 6.19 14.43 -0.38
N ALA A 178 7.07 13.65 -1.02
CA ALA A 178 7.88 14.10 -2.16
C ALA A 178 7.03 14.44 -3.40
N ALA A 179 5.84 13.86 -3.54
CA ALA A 179 4.86 14.21 -4.56
C ALA A 179 4.08 15.50 -4.24
N GLY A 180 4.25 16.10 -3.06
CA GLY A 180 3.51 17.28 -2.63
C GLY A 180 2.08 17.01 -2.20
N MET A 181 1.75 15.76 -1.88
CA MET A 181 0.46 15.36 -1.35
C MET A 181 0.36 15.61 0.16
N ILE A 182 -0.80 15.34 0.74
CA ILE A 182 -1.06 15.36 2.19
C ILE A 182 -0.94 13.92 2.71
N PRO A 183 0.19 13.54 3.33
CA PRO A 183 0.35 12.16 3.80
C PRO A 183 -0.41 11.91 5.10
N VAL A 184 -1.16 10.81 5.13
CA VAL A 184 -1.82 10.28 6.33
C VAL A 184 -1.38 8.82 6.49
N MET A 185 -0.79 8.49 7.64
CA MET A 185 -0.29 7.15 7.91
C MET A 185 -1.27 6.37 8.79
N ILE A 186 -1.53 5.14 8.37
CA ILE A 186 -2.25 4.11 9.15
C ILE A 186 -1.27 2.94 9.35
N PRO A 187 -0.44 2.96 10.41
CA PRO A 187 0.61 1.97 10.60
C PRO A 187 0.06 0.53 10.69
N ASP A 188 0.68 -0.41 9.97
CA ASP A 188 0.45 -1.84 10.15
C ASP A 188 1.69 -2.50 10.78
N LEU A 189 2.58 -3.09 9.99
CA LEU A 189 3.77 -3.77 10.48
C LEU A 189 4.92 -2.83 10.84
N ALA A 190 4.97 -1.63 10.27
CA ALA A 190 5.98 -0.61 10.58
C ALA A 190 5.36 0.58 11.30
N GLN A 191 6.06 1.05 12.34
CA GLN A 191 5.73 2.31 13.01
C GLN A 191 6.54 3.46 12.41
N PRO A 192 5.99 4.69 12.33
CA PRO A 192 6.75 5.84 11.85
C PRO A 192 7.85 6.22 12.84
N ASP A 193 9.06 6.39 12.34
CA ASP A 193 10.12 7.11 13.06
C ASP A 193 9.83 8.62 13.12
N GLU A 194 10.69 9.40 13.79
CA GLU A 194 10.51 10.85 13.95
C GLU A 194 10.47 11.59 12.59
N GLU A 195 11.31 11.18 11.64
CA GLU A 195 11.34 11.77 10.30
C GLU A 195 10.03 11.52 9.57
N VAL A 196 9.58 10.26 9.50
CA VAL A 196 8.33 9.89 8.84
C VAL A 196 7.12 10.54 9.52
N ARG A 197 7.12 10.58 10.86
CA ARG A 197 6.08 11.28 11.62
C ARG A 197 6.02 12.77 11.28
N GLY A 198 7.17 13.40 11.07
CA GLY A 198 7.26 14.81 10.65
C GLY A 198 6.74 15.09 9.25
N LEU A 199 6.71 14.08 8.37
CA LEU A 199 6.13 14.19 7.02
C LEU A 199 4.61 14.00 7.03
N CYS A 200 4.06 13.28 8.02
CA CYS A 200 2.63 13.01 8.08
C CYS A 200 1.84 14.22 8.56
N ARG A 201 0.74 14.51 7.88
CA ARG A 201 -0.29 15.43 8.41
C ARG A 201 -0.96 14.81 9.63
N TYR A 202 -1.26 13.50 9.57
CA TYR A 202 -1.85 12.71 10.65
C TYR A 202 -1.28 11.28 10.64
N VAL A 203 -1.31 10.67 11.84
CA VAL A 203 -1.05 9.24 12.04
C VAL A 203 -2.23 8.69 12.82
N TYR A 204 -3.00 7.80 12.23
CA TYR A 204 -4.21 7.23 12.82
C TYR A 204 -4.12 5.72 12.97
N PRO A 205 -4.79 5.13 13.95
CA PRO A 205 -4.81 3.67 14.14
C PRO A 205 -5.60 2.93 13.06
N THR A 206 -6.66 3.55 12.50
CA THR A 206 -7.56 2.92 11.52
C THR A 206 -8.00 3.92 10.45
N LEU A 207 -8.50 3.39 9.32
CA LEU A 207 -9.11 4.19 8.26
C LEU A 207 -10.44 4.82 8.68
N LEU A 208 -11.10 4.34 9.74
CA LEU A 208 -12.29 4.98 10.33
C LEU A 208 -11.98 6.36 10.92
N ASP A 209 -10.76 6.56 11.42
CA ASP A 209 -10.38 7.86 11.98
C ASP A 209 -10.17 8.92 10.89
N VAL A 210 -9.85 8.48 9.65
CA VAL A 210 -9.80 9.36 8.48
C VAL A 210 -11.19 9.91 8.14
N ILE A 211 -12.25 9.11 8.26
CA ILE A 211 -13.63 9.57 8.07
C ILE A 211 -13.95 10.70 9.03
N LYS A 212 -13.65 10.50 10.32
CA LYS A 212 -13.87 11.53 11.36
C LYS A 212 -13.11 12.82 11.07
N MET A 213 -11.85 12.69 10.60
CA MET A 213 -11.05 13.85 10.20
C MET A 213 -11.70 14.61 9.04
N LEU A 214 -12.13 13.91 7.99
CA LEU A 214 -12.78 14.52 6.83
C LEU A 214 -14.10 15.21 7.20
N ASP A 215 -14.91 14.63 8.10
CA ASP A 215 -16.12 15.25 8.61
C ASP A 215 -15.82 16.57 9.32
N CYS A 216 -14.79 16.61 10.16
CA CYS A 216 -14.36 17.83 10.85
C CYS A 216 -13.90 18.91 9.85
N GLU A 217 -13.03 18.57 8.89
CA GLU A 217 -12.52 19.52 7.88
C GLU A 217 -13.66 20.06 6.99
N ASN A 218 -14.62 19.22 6.58
CA ASN A 218 -15.78 19.64 5.81
C ASN A 218 -16.70 20.57 6.60
N ALA A 219 -16.90 20.32 7.89
CA ALA A 219 -17.71 21.19 8.75
C ALA A 219 -17.06 22.57 8.97
N GLU A 220 -15.74 22.65 8.99
CA GLU A 220 -15.00 23.92 9.08
C GLU A 220 -15.00 24.70 7.75
N ALA A 221 -14.93 24.00 6.62
CA ALA A 221 -14.96 24.62 5.29
C ALA A 221 -16.33 25.15 4.88
N GLY A 222 -17.40 24.65 5.47
CA GLY A 222 -18.80 25.10 5.26
C GLY A 222 -19.23 26.29 6.13
N ARG A 223 -18.36 26.77 7.00
CA ARG A 223 -18.56 27.97 7.83
C ARG A 223 -17.88 29.18 7.20
#